data_c6067188a0b125ce63a9a5794714a5ea
#
_entry.id   c6067188a0b125ce63a9a5794714a5ea
#
_cell.length_a   1.000
_cell.length_b   1.000
_cell.length_c   1.000
_cell.angle_alpha   90.00
_cell.angle_beta   90.00
_cell.angle_gamma   90.00
#
_symmetry.space_group_name_H-M   'P 1'
#
loop_
_entity.id
_entity.type
_entity.pdbx_description
1 polymer ?
#
loop_
_entity_poly.entity_id
_entity_poly.type
_entity_poly.pdbx_seq_one_letter_code
_entity_poly.pdbx_strand_id
1 'polypeptide(L)'
;MSDDLVATLRAVIERLEALGIDYMVVGSVAALAHGHSRTTQDFDVVVRAGGDELRAFVRSLPAGQYYASEDAAIDAARLATLFNVIDLGTGWKVDVIPL
;
A
#
# COMPACT_ATOMS: atom_id res chain seq x y z
N MET A 1 14.20 -7.74 -8.76
CA MET A 1 12.97 -7.04 -8.39
C MET A 1 12.51 -6.19 -9.55
N SER A 2 11.25 -6.22 -9.84
CA SER A 2 10.70 -5.49 -10.99
C SER A 2 10.70 -3.99 -10.73
N ASP A 3 11.06 -3.21 -11.74
CA ASP A 3 10.96 -1.75 -11.65
C ASP A 3 9.52 -1.29 -11.45
N ASP A 4 8.57 -2.06 -11.99
CA ASP A 4 7.15 -1.75 -11.84
C ASP A 4 6.68 -1.88 -10.40
N LEU A 5 7.17 -2.89 -9.69
CA LEU A 5 6.83 -3.06 -8.28
C LEU A 5 7.42 -1.92 -7.45
N VAL A 6 8.66 -1.54 -7.73
CA VAL A 6 9.30 -0.41 -7.05
C VAL A 6 8.54 0.88 -7.34
N ALA A 7 8.10 1.07 -8.58
CA ALA A 7 7.34 2.26 -8.95
C ALA A 7 5.99 2.31 -8.21
N THR A 8 5.32 1.17 -8.07
CA THR A 8 4.05 1.08 -7.35
C THR A 8 4.25 1.43 -5.88
N LEU A 9 5.27 0.85 -5.26
CA LEU A 9 5.59 1.16 -3.87
C LEU A 9 5.93 2.64 -3.68
N ARG A 10 6.73 3.19 -4.60
CA ARG A 10 7.11 4.61 -4.54
C ARG A 10 5.89 5.52 -4.63
N ALA A 11 4.93 5.18 -5.50
CA ALA A 11 3.71 5.97 -5.64
C ALA A 11 2.92 6.00 -4.33
N VAL A 12 2.81 4.86 -3.65
CA VAL A 12 2.14 4.78 -2.36
C VAL A 12 2.87 5.63 -1.32
N ILE A 13 4.19 5.48 -1.24
CA ILE A 13 5.01 6.22 -0.27
C ILE A 13 4.91 7.72 -0.49
N GLU A 14 4.96 8.17 -1.74
CA GLU A 14 4.87 9.59 -2.05
C GLU A 14 3.55 10.19 -1.58
N ARG A 15 2.46 9.44 -1.74
CA ARG A 15 1.15 9.90 -1.26
C ARG A 15 1.11 9.97 0.27
N LEU A 16 1.66 8.95 0.94
CA LEU A 16 1.72 8.96 2.39
C LEU A 16 2.55 10.13 2.92
N GLU A 17 3.69 10.38 2.31
CA GLU A 17 4.55 11.49 2.70
C GLU A 17 3.89 12.84 2.45
N ALA A 18 3.22 12.99 1.31
CA ALA A 18 2.53 14.23 0.99
C ALA A 18 1.42 14.55 2.00
N LEU A 19 0.83 13.52 2.60
CA LEU A 19 -0.24 13.69 3.58
C LEU A 19 0.27 13.70 5.02
N GLY A 20 1.59 13.57 5.22
CA GLY A 20 2.17 13.57 6.55
C GLY A 20 1.87 12.29 7.34
N ILE A 21 1.60 11.19 6.67
CA ILE A 21 1.30 9.92 7.33
C ILE A 21 2.59 9.13 7.54
N ASP A 22 2.86 8.77 8.79
CA ASP A 22 4.04 7.95 9.14
C ASP A 22 3.82 6.53 8.63
N TYR A 23 4.88 5.93 8.09
CA TYR A 23 4.80 4.61 7.52
C TYR A 23 6.08 3.81 7.73
N MET A 24 5.98 2.48 7.56
CA MET A 24 7.11 1.58 7.56
C MET A 24 6.86 0.47 6.54
N VAL A 25 7.81 0.22 5.66
CA VAL A 25 7.70 -0.85 4.66
C VAL A 25 8.18 -2.15 5.28
N VAL A 26 7.36 -3.18 5.20
CA VAL A 26 7.68 -4.51 5.70
C VAL A 26 7.32 -5.55 4.64
N GLY A 27 7.61 -6.80 4.92
CA GLY A 27 7.15 -7.91 4.07
C GLY A 27 8.09 -8.30 2.96
N SER A 28 8.56 -7.36 2.16
CA SER A 28 9.47 -7.69 1.05
C SER A 28 10.79 -8.28 1.55
N VAL A 29 11.26 -7.79 2.70
CA VAL A 29 12.48 -8.31 3.29
C VAL A 29 12.30 -9.77 3.73
N ALA A 30 11.14 -10.09 4.29
CA ALA A 30 10.85 -11.45 4.71
C ALA A 30 10.83 -12.42 3.51
N ALA A 31 10.28 -11.99 2.39
CA ALA A 31 10.28 -12.80 1.17
C ALA A 31 11.69 -13.08 0.69
N LEU A 32 12.57 -12.09 0.74
CA LEU A 32 13.97 -12.27 0.37
C LEU A 32 14.70 -13.20 1.34
N ALA A 33 14.41 -13.08 2.63
CA ALA A 33 15.06 -13.88 3.65
C ALA A 33 14.73 -15.37 3.51
N HIS A 34 13.56 -15.69 2.96
CA HIS A 34 13.16 -17.08 2.75
C HIS A 34 13.64 -17.63 1.41
N GLY A 35 14.34 -16.83 0.62
CA GLY A 35 14.90 -17.31 -0.63
C GLY A 35 13.87 -17.69 -1.66
N HIS A 36 12.64 -17.30 -1.50
CA HIS A 36 11.62 -17.60 -2.48
C HIS A 36 11.82 -16.72 -3.69
N SER A 37 12.16 -17.33 -4.77
CA SER A 37 12.23 -16.61 -6.03
C SER A 37 10.84 -16.29 -6.56
N ARG A 38 9.80 -16.91 -5.99
CA ARG A 38 8.50 -16.58 -6.39
C ARG A 38 8.22 -15.21 -5.92
N THR A 39 8.05 -14.38 -6.81
CA THR A 39 7.67 -13.03 -6.51
C THR A 39 6.36 -13.01 -5.83
N THR A 40 6.37 -12.55 -4.63
CA THR A 40 5.16 -12.01 -4.10
C THR A 40 4.96 -10.70 -4.82
N GLN A 41 3.80 -10.49 -5.34
CA GLN A 41 3.45 -9.24 -5.98
C GLN A 41 2.98 -8.21 -4.97
N ASP A 42 3.36 -8.39 -3.69
CA ASP A 42 2.87 -7.60 -2.58
C ASP A 42 4.01 -7.03 -1.77
N PHE A 43 3.89 -5.75 -1.45
CA PHE A 43 4.63 -5.15 -0.34
C PHE A 43 3.63 -4.86 0.75
N ASP A 44 4.10 -4.92 2.00
CA ASP A 44 3.29 -4.52 3.15
C ASP A 44 3.82 -3.18 3.65
N VAL A 45 2.92 -2.23 3.83
CA VAL A 45 3.25 -0.92 4.39
C VAL A 45 2.38 -0.69 5.61
N VAL A 46 3.02 -0.58 6.75
CA VAL A 46 2.33 -0.28 8.00
C VAL A 46 2.24 1.24 8.12
N VAL A 47 1.06 1.75 8.44
CA VAL A 47 0.84 3.19 8.52
C VAL A 47 0.19 3.57 9.85
N ARG A 48 0.48 4.79 10.29
CA ARG A 48 -0.18 5.35 11.47
C ARG A 48 -1.18 6.39 10.96
N ALA A 49 -2.43 5.96 10.77
CA ALA A 49 -3.45 6.81 10.18
C ALA A 49 -4.83 6.37 10.63
N GLY A 50 -5.69 7.33 10.85
CA GLY A 50 -7.11 7.08 11.09
C GLY A 50 -7.91 7.03 9.80
N GLY A 51 -9.23 6.83 9.95
CA GLY A 51 -10.11 6.69 8.79
C GLY A 51 -10.12 7.90 7.87
N ASP A 52 -10.11 9.11 8.44
CA ASP A 52 -10.14 10.33 7.63
C ASP A 52 -8.86 10.49 6.81
N GLU A 53 -7.72 10.17 7.43
CA GLU A 53 -6.43 10.22 6.73
C GLU A 53 -6.35 9.19 5.62
N LEU A 54 -6.86 7.99 5.86
CA LEU A 54 -6.87 6.93 4.85
C LEU A 54 -7.84 7.24 3.72
N ARG A 55 -8.96 7.89 4.02
CA ARG A 55 -9.86 8.37 2.98
C ARG A 55 -9.15 9.36 2.07
N ALA A 56 -8.45 10.33 2.66
CA ALA A 56 -7.68 11.30 1.88
C ALA A 56 -6.60 10.63 1.05
N PHE A 57 -5.94 9.63 1.63
CA PHE A 57 -4.93 8.86 0.91
C PHE A 57 -5.52 8.18 -0.33
N VAL A 58 -6.62 7.46 -0.17
CA VAL A 58 -7.26 6.77 -1.30
C VAL A 58 -7.66 7.76 -2.39
N ARG A 59 -8.24 8.89 -1.98
CA ARG A 59 -8.68 9.93 -2.94
C ARG A 59 -7.51 10.60 -3.65
N SER A 60 -6.32 10.58 -3.07
CA SER A 60 -5.13 11.18 -3.67
C SER A 60 -4.50 10.32 -4.76
N LEU A 61 -4.87 9.05 -4.84
CA LEU A 61 -4.30 8.14 -5.84
C LEU A 61 -4.83 8.49 -7.23
N PRO A 62 -3.95 8.53 -8.25
CA PRO A 62 -4.38 8.86 -9.60
C PRO A 62 -5.41 7.86 -10.12
N ALA A 63 -6.59 8.37 -10.46
CA ALA A 63 -7.67 7.54 -10.99
C ALA A 63 -7.23 6.92 -12.31
N GLY A 64 -7.58 5.66 -12.52
CA GLY A 64 -7.20 4.94 -13.74
C GLY A 64 -5.82 4.30 -13.69
N GLN A 65 -4.96 4.72 -12.77
CA GLN A 65 -3.63 4.11 -12.58
C GLN A 65 -3.60 3.18 -11.40
N TYR A 66 -4.27 3.55 -10.33
CA TYR A 66 -4.30 2.77 -9.10
C TYR A 66 -5.73 2.61 -8.62
N TYR A 67 -5.98 1.49 -7.96
CA TYR A 67 -7.29 1.23 -7.35
C TYR A 67 -7.11 0.95 -5.87
N ALA A 68 -7.93 1.57 -5.06
CA ALA A 68 -8.10 1.23 -3.65
C ALA A 68 -9.54 1.53 -3.26
N SER A 69 -10.11 0.67 -2.42
CA SER A 69 -11.48 0.86 -1.94
C SER A 69 -11.46 1.81 -0.75
N GLU A 70 -12.19 2.90 -0.84
CA GLU A 70 -12.33 3.84 0.25
C GLU A 70 -12.99 3.20 1.46
N ASP A 71 -14.03 2.39 1.23
CA ASP A 71 -14.72 1.66 2.29
C ASP A 71 -13.80 0.66 2.98
N ALA A 72 -12.99 -0.07 2.21
CA ALA A 72 -12.04 -1.02 2.76
C ALA A 72 -10.98 -0.31 3.60
N ALA A 73 -10.54 0.87 3.18
CA ALA A 73 -9.55 1.64 3.91
C ALA A 73 -10.10 2.12 5.26
N ILE A 74 -11.32 2.60 5.27
CA ILE A 74 -11.98 3.05 6.50
C ILE A 74 -12.21 1.87 7.44
N ASP A 75 -12.67 0.74 6.90
CA ASP A 75 -12.87 -0.47 7.70
C ASP A 75 -11.55 -1.00 8.26
N ALA A 76 -10.46 -0.91 7.49
CA ALA A 76 -9.16 -1.34 7.95
C ALA A 76 -8.69 -0.55 9.16
N ALA A 77 -8.93 0.77 9.15
CA ALA A 77 -8.57 1.61 10.29
C ALA A 77 -9.41 1.27 11.52
N ARG A 78 -10.68 0.94 11.31
CA ARG A 78 -11.60 0.69 12.41
C ARG A 78 -11.48 -0.71 12.98
N LEU A 79 -11.22 -1.70 12.10
CA LEU A 79 -11.26 -3.12 12.47
C LEU A 79 -9.87 -3.75 12.60
N ALA A 80 -8.81 -2.96 12.52
CA ALA A 80 -7.43 -3.43 12.60
C ALA A 80 -7.13 -4.51 11.55
N THR A 81 -7.55 -4.27 10.32
CA THR A 81 -7.27 -5.13 9.19
C THR A 81 -6.46 -4.36 8.14
N LEU A 82 -6.39 -4.83 6.91
CA LEU A 82 -5.63 -4.19 5.86
C LEU A 82 -6.50 -3.89 4.65
N PHE A 83 -6.00 -3.04 3.76
CA PHE A 83 -6.60 -2.86 2.45
C PHE A 83 -5.51 -2.80 1.38
N ASN A 84 -5.89 -2.98 0.13
CA ASN A 84 -4.93 -3.07 -0.96
C ASN A 84 -4.94 -1.82 -1.82
N VAL A 85 -3.75 -1.44 -2.28
CA VAL A 85 -3.60 -0.51 -3.40
C VAL A 85 -3.10 -1.33 -4.59
N ILE A 86 -3.81 -1.29 -5.70
CA ILE A 86 -3.52 -2.12 -6.85
C ILE A 86 -3.11 -1.22 -8.02
N ASP A 87 -1.97 -1.55 -8.63
CA ASP A 87 -1.55 -0.91 -9.87
C ASP A 87 -2.32 -1.57 -11.00
N LEU A 88 -3.19 -0.80 -11.63
CA LEU A 88 -4.08 -1.32 -12.67
C LEU A 88 -3.34 -1.73 -13.94
N GLY A 89 -2.17 -1.15 -14.18
CA GLY A 89 -1.40 -1.48 -15.37
C GLY A 89 -0.62 -2.77 -15.26
N THR A 90 -0.17 -3.12 -14.05
CA THR A 90 0.73 -4.26 -13.83
C THR A 90 0.15 -5.35 -12.97
N GLY A 91 -0.85 -5.05 -12.17
CA GLY A 91 -1.41 -5.98 -11.19
C GLY A 91 -0.63 -6.05 -9.89
N TRP A 92 0.46 -5.28 -9.73
CA TRP A 92 1.18 -5.24 -8.46
C TRP A 92 0.31 -4.65 -7.37
N LYS A 93 0.46 -5.20 -6.16
CA LYS A 93 -0.34 -4.76 -5.02
C LYS A 93 0.55 -4.32 -3.87
N VAL A 94 0.07 -3.34 -3.14
CA VAL A 94 0.66 -2.93 -1.88
C VAL A 94 -0.42 -3.08 -0.82
N ASP A 95 -0.12 -3.83 0.24
CA ASP A 95 -1.03 -4.00 1.36
C ASP A 95 -0.75 -2.89 2.36
N VAL A 96 -1.77 -2.11 2.69
CA VAL A 96 -1.67 -1.02 3.65
C VAL A 96 -2.32 -1.47 4.95
N ILE A 97 -1.54 -1.43 6.03
CA ILE A 97 -1.93 -1.95 7.34
C ILE A 97 -1.97 -0.81 8.34
N PRO A 98 -3.14 -0.29 8.67
CA PRO A 98 -3.23 0.77 9.68
C PRO A 98 -2.98 0.21 11.09
N LEU A 99 -2.28 0.99 11.88
CA LEU A 99 -2.10 0.70 13.29
C LEU A 99 -3.15 1.42 14.12
#